data_1967bf3610791701132af290f08b16f6
#
_entry.id   1967bf3610791701132af290f08b16f6
#
_cell.length_a   1.000
_cell.length_b   1.000
_cell.length_c   1.000
_cell.angle_alpha   90.00
_cell.angle_beta   90.00
_cell.angle_gamma   90.00
#
_symmetry.space_group_name_H-M   'P 1'
#
loop_
_entity.id
_entity.type
_entity.pdbx_description
1 polymer ?
#
loop_
_entity_poly.entity_id
_entity_poly.type
_entity_poly.pdbx_seq_one_letter_code
_entity_poly.pdbx_strand_id
1 'polypeptide(L)'
;AKDEVNIEVTSDLETIKNSDKVVLPGQGSFKSCIDGLKSINGLIDTLNEFALECKKPLLGICVGLQMFADVGYEEAETKGLGWISGKVSKINNKGGKFKLPHIGWNEINIMKDSKIFKGIENKSHMYFVHSYEFVPKDKYVISATTDYSSNVVCAAEQENIFGTQFHPE
;
A
#
# COMPACT_ATOMS: atom_id res chain seq x y z
N ALA A 1 8.27 16.78 25.90
CA ALA A 1 6.91 16.21 25.87
C ALA A 1 6.91 15.17 24.77
N LYS A 2 6.46 13.93 25.05
CA LYS A 2 6.07 12.98 24.00
C LYS A 2 4.80 13.58 23.43
N ASP A 3 4.80 13.92 22.14
CA ASP A 3 3.59 14.33 21.46
C ASP A 3 2.59 13.17 21.56
N GLU A 4 1.47 13.39 22.24
CA GLU A 4 0.40 12.39 22.32
C GLU A 4 -0.19 12.26 20.92
N VAL A 5 0.00 11.11 20.30
CA VAL A 5 -0.64 10.79 19.02
C VAL A 5 -2.04 10.27 19.33
N ASN A 6 -3.06 11.01 18.93
CA ASN A 6 -4.44 10.54 18.98
C ASN A 6 -4.72 9.68 17.76
N ILE A 7 -5.14 8.42 17.98
CA ILE A 7 -5.46 7.46 16.90
C ILE A 7 -6.95 7.13 16.98
N GLU A 8 -7.64 7.31 15.88
CA GLU A 8 -9.06 6.97 15.74
C GLU A 8 -9.27 6.04 14.54
N VAL A 9 -10.01 4.95 14.75
CA VAL A 9 -10.47 4.06 13.67
C VAL A 9 -11.86 4.52 13.27
N THR A 10 -11.99 5.09 12.09
CA THR A 10 -13.22 5.76 11.67
C THR A 10 -13.49 5.62 10.18
N SER A 11 -14.74 5.75 9.79
CA SER A 11 -15.20 6.00 8.42
C SER A 11 -15.93 7.33 8.30
N ASP A 12 -15.92 8.14 9.36
CA ASP A 12 -16.52 9.47 9.35
C ASP A 12 -15.70 10.43 8.47
N LEU A 13 -16.35 11.04 7.49
CA LEU A 13 -15.69 11.86 6.48
C LEU A 13 -15.07 13.13 7.07
N GLU A 14 -15.73 13.75 8.05
CA GLU A 14 -15.21 14.96 8.67
C GLU A 14 -13.98 14.66 9.55
N THR A 15 -14.01 13.56 10.27
CA THR A 15 -12.86 13.10 11.04
C THR A 15 -11.65 12.84 10.13
N ILE A 16 -11.87 12.18 8.98
CA ILE A 16 -10.82 11.93 7.99
C ILE A 16 -10.26 13.24 7.43
N LYS A 17 -11.11 14.18 7.00
CA LYS A 17 -10.70 15.48 6.47
C LYS A 17 -9.85 16.28 7.45
N ASN A 18 -10.22 16.25 8.72
CA ASN A 18 -9.57 17.04 9.78
C ASN A 18 -8.34 16.36 10.38
N SER A 19 -8.07 15.09 10.06
CA SER A 19 -6.88 14.39 10.55
C SER A 19 -5.59 14.95 9.95
N ASP A 20 -4.46 14.78 10.66
CA ASP A 20 -3.13 15.16 10.18
C ASP A 20 -2.56 14.12 9.20
N LYS A 21 -2.89 12.85 9.43
CA LYS A 21 -2.42 11.69 8.66
C LYS A 21 -3.49 10.63 8.59
N VAL A 22 -3.50 9.88 7.49
CA VAL A 22 -4.41 8.74 7.32
C VAL A 22 -3.59 7.47 7.09
N VAL A 23 -3.99 6.38 7.77
CA VAL A 23 -3.54 5.03 7.44
C VAL A 23 -4.73 4.29 6.82
N LEU A 24 -4.51 3.75 5.63
CA LEU A 24 -5.49 2.96 4.89
C LEU A 24 -5.04 1.49 4.90
N PRO A 25 -5.46 0.70 5.89
CA PRO A 25 -5.19 -0.73 5.89
C PRO A 25 -6.07 -1.43 4.87
N GLY A 26 -5.64 -2.58 4.37
CA GLY A 26 -6.45 -3.41 3.50
C GLY A 26 -6.23 -4.88 3.78
N GLN A 27 -7.32 -5.63 3.99
CA GLN A 27 -7.31 -7.07 4.18
C GLN A 27 -8.37 -7.72 3.28
N GLY A 28 -8.04 -8.89 2.75
CA GLY A 28 -8.90 -9.59 1.79
C GLY A 28 -8.44 -9.36 0.35
N SER A 29 -9.37 -9.42 -0.61
CA SER A 29 -9.04 -9.22 -2.02
C SER A 29 -9.03 -7.74 -2.41
N PHE A 30 -8.30 -7.43 -3.48
CA PHE A 30 -8.27 -6.09 -4.07
C PHE A 30 -9.69 -5.56 -4.36
N LYS A 31 -10.52 -6.40 -5.00
CA LYS A 31 -11.90 -6.07 -5.33
C LYS A 31 -12.72 -5.76 -4.07
N SER A 32 -12.66 -6.62 -3.07
CA SER A 32 -13.42 -6.44 -1.82
C SER A 32 -13.04 -5.15 -1.11
N CYS A 33 -11.76 -4.79 -1.09
CA CYS A 33 -11.31 -3.54 -0.48
C CYS A 33 -11.81 -2.30 -1.24
N ILE A 34 -11.72 -2.31 -2.57
CA ILE A 34 -12.25 -1.21 -3.40
C ILE A 34 -13.78 -1.10 -3.26
N ASP A 35 -14.51 -2.22 -3.25
CA ASP A 35 -15.96 -2.22 -3.07
C ASP A 35 -16.33 -1.72 -1.65
N GLY A 36 -15.54 -2.06 -0.64
CA GLY A 36 -15.69 -1.52 0.71
C GLY A 36 -15.57 0.00 0.76
N LEU A 37 -14.55 0.59 0.10
CA LEU A 37 -14.44 2.04 0.01
C LEU A 37 -15.63 2.68 -0.73
N LYS A 38 -16.08 2.07 -1.82
CA LYS A 38 -17.23 2.55 -2.61
C LYS A 38 -18.56 2.46 -1.87
N SER A 39 -18.68 1.52 -0.92
CA SER A 39 -19.92 1.34 -0.16
C SER A 39 -20.24 2.51 0.77
N ILE A 40 -19.25 3.33 1.11
CA ILE A 40 -19.41 4.51 1.93
C ILE A 40 -19.45 5.73 1.02
N ASN A 41 -20.63 6.33 0.93
CA ASN A 41 -20.86 7.48 0.04
C ASN A 41 -19.93 8.65 0.39
N GLY A 42 -19.19 9.14 -0.60
CA GLY A 42 -18.25 10.26 -0.45
C GLY A 42 -16.88 9.90 0.12
N LEU A 43 -16.63 8.65 0.57
CA LEU A 43 -15.34 8.28 1.18
C LEU A 43 -14.18 8.40 0.19
N ILE A 44 -14.33 7.91 -1.03
CA ILE A 44 -13.26 8.00 -2.04
C ILE A 44 -12.98 9.47 -2.39
N ASP A 45 -14.01 10.31 -2.51
CA ASP A 45 -13.83 11.73 -2.81
C ASP A 45 -13.12 12.43 -1.65
N THR A 46 -13.48 12.10 -0.40
CA THR A 46 -12.79 12.61 0.80
C THR A 46 -11.32 12.19 0.84
N LEU A 47 -11.01 10.94 0.51
CA LEU A 47 -9.64 10.45 0.45
C LEU A 47 -8.85 11.11 -0.70
N ASN A 48 -9.48 11.36 -1.84
CA ASN A 48 -8.89 12.10 -2.95
C ASN A 48 -8.56 13.55 -2.55
N GLU A 49 -9.52 14.26 -1.93
CA GLU A 49 -9.31 15.60 -1.40
C GLU A 49 -8.14 15.61 -0.41
N PHE A 50 -8.13 14.66 0.55
CA PHE A 50 -7.09 14.54 1.57
C PHE A 50 -5.69 14.31 0.97
N ALA A 51 -5.58 13.32 0.09
CA ALA A 51 -4.28 12.88 -0.40
C ALA A 51 -3.79 13.67 -1.62
N LEU A 52 -4.68 14.01 -2.56
CA LEU A 52 -4.27 14.60 -3.84
C LEU A 52 -4.36 16.13 -3.84
N GLU A 53 -5.33 16.71 -3.17
CA GLU A 53 -5.54 18.16 -3.14
C GLU A 53 -4.84 18.80 -1.93
N CYS A 54 -5.16 18.33 -0.71
CA CYS A 54 -4.55 18.83 0.51
C CYS A 54 -3.12 18.35 0.74
N LYS A 55 -2.66 17.34 -0.02
CA LYS A 55 -1.31 16.76 0.08
C LYS A 55 -0.94 16.31 1.50
N LYS A 56 -1.91 15.87 2.28
CA LYS A 56 -1.66 15.33 3.62
C LYS A 56 -1.10 13.91 3.54
N PRO A 57 -0.23 13.50 4.48
CA PRO A 57 0.40 12.18 4.45
C PRO A 57 -0.62 11.04 4.56
N LEU A 58 -0.53 10.08 3.63
CA LEU A 58 -1.37 8.90 3.61
C LEU A 58 -0.51 7.64 3.43
N LEU A 59 -0.71 6.63 4.29
CA LEU A 59 -0.01 5.35 4.24
C LEU A 59 -1.00 4.22 3.93
N GLY A 60 -0.78 3.49 2.82
CA GLY A 60 -1.48 2.26 2.51
C GLY A 60 -0.72 1.03 3.01
N ILE A 61 -1.38 0.12 3.71
CA ILE A 61 -0.76 -1.12 4.21
C ILE A 61 -1.38 -2.33 3.51
N CYS A 62 -0.53 -3.21 2.98
CA CYS A 62 -0.87 -4.44 2.28
C CYS A 62 -1.78 -4.17 1.08
N VAL A 63 -3.05 -4.59 1.08
CA VAL A 63 -4.01 -4.24 0.01
C VAL A 63 -4.24 -2.73 -0.07
N GLY A 64 -4.00 -1.99 1.03
CA GLY A 64 -4.01 -0.52 1.03
C GLY A 64 -3.02 0.09 0.03
N LEU A 65 -1.78 -0.42 -0.04
CA LEU A 65 -0.85 -0.04 -1.10
C LEU A 65 -1.38 -0.43 -2.49
N GLN A 66 -1.90 -1.65 -2.61
CA GLN A 66 -2.37 -2.16 -3.89
C GLN A 66 -3.51 -1.30 -4.46
N MET A 67 -4.43 -0.82 -3.61
CA MET A 67 -5.54 0.04 -4.03
C MET A 67 -5.10 1.34 -4.69
N PHE A 68 -3.86 1.80 -4.50
CA PHE A 68 -3.33 3.00 -5.17
C PHE A 68 -3.16 2.82 -6.67
N ALA A 69 -3.05 1.58 -7.18
CA ALA A 69 -2.90 1.27 -8.59
C ALA A 69 -4.06 1.78 -9.46
N ASP A 70 -3.83 1.84 -10.77
CA ASP A 70 -4.89 2.12 -11.75
C ASP A 70 -5.90 0.97 -11.80
N VAL A 71 -5.41 -0.28 -11.68
CA VAL A 71 -6.21 -1.49 -11.88
C VAL A 71 -5.62 -2.69 -11.14
N GLY A 72 -6.47 -3.58 -10.63
CA GLY A 72 -6.08 -4.88 -10.07
C GLY A 72 -6.75 -6.04 -10.82
N TYR A 73 -6.04 -7.17 -10.89
CA TYR A 73 -6.46 -8.39 -11.58
C TYR A 73 -6.66 -9.57 -10.62
N GLU A 74 -7.04 -9.30 -9.40
CA GLU A 74 -7.46 -10.33 -8.45
C GLU A 74 -8.96 -10.57 -8.59
N GLU A 75 -9.36 -11.84 -8.79
CA GLU A 75 -10.72 -12.29 -9.07
C GLU A 75 -11.30 -11.75 -10.40
N ALA A 76 -11.27 -10.45 -10.61
CA ALA A 76 -11.72 -9.76 -11.81
C ALA A 76 -10.89 -8.50 -12.05
N GLU A 77 -10.94 -7.96 -13.26
CA GLU A 77 -10.40 -6.64 -13.54
C GLU A 77 -11.19 -5.58 -12.78
N THR A 78 -10.52 -4.92 -11.84
CA THR A 78 -11.14 -3.94 -10.95
C THR A 78 -10.35 -2.64 -10.97
N LYS A 79 -11.04 -1.50 -11.23
CA LYS A 79 -10.42 -0.18 -11.19
C LYS A 79 -10.01 0.17 -9.75
N GLY A 80 -8.74 0.57 -9.56
CA GLY A 80 -8.21 1.09 -8.31
C GLY A 80 -8.45 2.59 -8.13
N LEU A 81 -7.71 3.19 -7.19
CA LEU A 81 -7.78 4.63 -6.90
C LEU A 81 -7.00 5.47 -7.93
N GLY A 82 -5.99 4.88 -8.59
CA GLY A 82 -5.19 5.55 -9.62
C GLY A 82 -4.25 6.63 -9.05
N TRP A 83 -3.86 6.53 -7.81
CA TRP A 83 -2.97 7.51 -7.16
C TRP A 83 -1.50 7.32 -7.51
N ILE A 84 -1.08 6.09 -7.70
CA ILE A 84 0.25 5.73 -8.20
C ILE A 84 0.05 4.82 -9.42
N SER A 85 0.46 5.31 -10.60
CA SER A 85 0.19 4.60 -11.85
C SER A 85 0.86 3.23 -11.89
N GLY A 86 0.07 2.21 -12.18
CA GLY A 86 0.49 0.82 -12.20
C GLY A 86 -0.67 -0.14 -12.14
N LYS A 87 -0.34 -1.41 -11.93
CA LYS A 87 -1.33 -2.48 -11.82
C LYS A 87 -1.01 -3.41 -10.66
N VAL A 88 -2.03 -4.13 -10.19
CA VAL A 88 -1.87 -5.24 -9.25
C VAL A 88 -2.07 -6.54 -10.02
N SER A 89 -1.08 -7.43 -9.94
CA SER A 89 -1.10 -8.71 -10.62
C SER A 89 -0.57 -9.82 -9.72
N LYS A 90 -0.94 -11.06 -10.04
CA LYS A 90 -0.46 -12.22 -9.30
C LYS A 90 1.06 -12.35 -9.44
N ILE A 91 1.73 -12.60 -8.31
CA ILE A 91 3.17 -12.86 -8.30
C ILE A 91 3.46 -14.08 -9.20
N ASN A 92 4.47 -13.95 -10.05
CA ASN A 92 4.91 -15.05 -10.90
C ASN A 92 5.64 -16.09 -10.05
N ASN A 93 5.02 -17.22 -9.79
CA ASN A 93 5.58 -18.30 -8.98
C ASN A 93 6.55 -19.22 -9.73
N LYS A 94 6.96 -18.84 -10.95
CA LYS A 94 7.90 -19.59 -11.80
C LYS A 94 7.50 -21.07 -11.98
N GLY A 95 6.24 -21.31 -12.34
CA GLY A 95 5.73 -22.65 -12.58
C GLY A 95 5.57 -23.50 -11.31
N GLY A 96 5.31 -22.87 -10.16
CA GLY A 96 5.12 -23.55 -8.88
C GLY A 96 6.40 -23.71 -8.05
N LYS A 97 7.54 -23.19 -8.54
CA LYS A 97 8.81 -23.23 -7.78
C LYS A 97 8.73 -22.44 -6.47
N PHE A 98 7.95 -21.36 -6.48
CA PHE A 98 7.68 -20.55 -5.27
C PHE A 98 6.23 -20.76 -4.83
N LYS A 99 6.02 -20.96 -3.53
CA LYS A 99 4.68 -21.08 -2.96
C LYS A 99 3.98 -19.75 -2.93
N LEU A 100 2.68 -19.72 -3.15
CA LEU A 100 1.82 -18.56 -2.92
C LEU A 100 0.74 -18.93 -1.90
N PRO A 101 0.44 -18.01 -0.98
CA PRO A 101 1.01 -16.67 -0.84
C PRO A 101 2.49 -16.65 -0.44
N HIS A 102 3.19 -15.54 -0.74
CA HIS A 102 4.42 -15.14 -0.06
C HIS A 102 4.06 -14.86 1.38
N ILE A 103 4.40 -15.75 2.29
CA ILE A 103 4.04 -15.68 3.71
C ILE A 103 5.25 -15.90 4.60
N GLY A 104 5.46 -14.99 5.55
CA GLY A 104 6.52 -15.05 6.53
C GLY A 104 7.40 -13.80 6.56
N TRP A 105 8.47 -13.88 7.35
CA TRP A 105 9.46 -12.82 7.47
C TRP A 105 10.44 -12.89 6.30
N ASN A 106 10.68 -11.74 5.67
CA ASN A 106 11.64 -11.61 4.59
C ASN A 106 12.34 -10.25 4.64
N GLU A 107 13.55 -10.19 4.10
CA GLU A 107 14.36 -8.97 4.06
C GLU A 107 13.82 -7.98 3.05
N ILE A 108 13.89 -6.70 3.38
CA ILE A 108 13.64 -5.62 2.43
C ILE A 108 14.94 -5.02 1.90
N ASN A 109 14.95 -4.68 0.61
CA ASN A 109 16.00 -3.91 -0.02
C ASN A 109 15.51 -2.48 -0.19
N ILE A 110 16.01 -1.54 0.63
CA ILE A 110 15.69 -0.12 0.52
C ILE A 110 16.39 0.44 -0.72
N MET A 111 15.64 1.01 -1.65
CA MET A 111 16.11 1.43 -2.97
C MET A 111 16.45 2.92 -3.03
N LYS A 112 15.89 3.72 -2.13
CA LYS A 112 16.10 5.17 -2.05
C LYS A 112 15.93 5.67 -0.63
N ASP A 113 16.43 6.87 -0.35
CA ASP A 113 16.08 7.58 0.88
C ASP A 113 14.58 7.89 0.88
N SER A 114 13.88 7.37 1.85
CA SER A 114 12.43 7.48 2.00
C SER A 114 12.06 7.80 3.43
N LYS A 115 11.07 8.68 3.59
CA LYS A 115 10.61 9.12 4.91
C LYS A 115 10.12 7.97 5.78
N ILE A 116 9.48 6.95 5.18
CA ILE A 116 8.95 5.80 5.93
C ILE A 116 10.04 4.85 6.41
N PHE A 117 11.25 4.93 5.85
CA PHE A 117 12.38 4.10 6.26
C PHE A 117 13.40 4.83 7.15
N LYS A 118 13.08 6.04 7.60
CA LYS A 118 13.99 6.79 8.47
C LYS A 118 14.25 6.03 9.77
N GLY A 119 15.52 5.64 10.00
CA GLY A 119 15.93 4.86 11.17
C GLY A 119 15.71 3.35 11.03
N ILE A 120 15.28 2.87 9.85
CA ILE A 120 15.19 1.44 9.53
C ILE A 120 16.40 1.05 8.68
N GLU A 121 17.10 0.02 9.11
CA GLU A 121 18.28 -0.47 8.40
C GLU A 121 17.89 -1.26 7.15
N ASN A 122 18.71 -1.14 6.11
CA ASN A 122 18.56 -1.99 4.92
C ASN A 122 18.72 -3.46 5.33
N LYS A 123 17.97 -4.35 4.70
CA LYS A 123 17.88 -5.78 5.06
C LYS A 123 17.13 -6.06 6.37
N SER A 124 16.42 -5.11 6.93
CA SER A 124 15.46 -5.38 7.99
C SER A 124 14.41 -6.40 7.54
N HIS A 125 14.00 -7.27 8.45
CA HIS A 125 12.98 -8.29 8.19
C HIS A 125 11.59 -7.70 8.43
N MET A 126 10.69 -7.89 7.47
CA MET A 126 9.29 -7.49 7.54
C MET A 126 8.39 -8.71 7.29
N TYR A 127 7.17 -8.67 7.81
CA TYR A 127 6.22 -9.76 7.64
C TYR A 127 5.36 -9.58 6.40
N PHE A 128 5.28 -10.61 5.57
CA PHE A 128 4.52 -10.65 4.32
C PHE A 128 3.43 -11.71 4.38
N VAL A 129 2.30 -11.43 3.75
CA VAL A 129 1.22 -12.39 3.49
C VAL A 129 0.41 -11.95 2.28
N HIS A 130 0.90 -12.23 1.06
CA HIS A 130 0.24 -11.80 -0.17
C HIS A 130 0.54 -12.73 -1.36
N SER A 131 -0.40 -12.82 -2.30
CA SER A 131 -0.25 -13.54 -3.57
C SER A 131 -0.18 -12.61 -4.77
N TYR A 132 -0.53 -11.35 -4.57
CA TYR A 132 -0.55 -10.30 -5.60
C TYR A 132 0.44 -9.21 -5.22
N GLU A 133 1.00 -8.54 -6.23
CA GLU A 133 1.98 -7.48 -6.07
C GLU A 133 1.57 -6.23 -6.84
N PHE A 134 1.93 -5.07 -6.32
CA PHE A 134 1.84 -3.82 -7.05
C PHE A 134 3.01 -3.70 -8.02
N VAL A 135 2.70 -3.49 -9.30
CA VAL A 135 3.68 -3.29 -10.38
C VAL A 135 3.51 -1.86 -10.91
N PRO A 136 4.31 -0.90 -10.43
CA PRO A 136 4.23 0.47 -10.88
C PRO A 136 4.73 0.62 -12.33
N LYS A 137 4.16 1.60 -13.07
CA LYS A 137 4.68 1.98 -14.39
C LYS A 137 6.00 2.75 -14.27
N ASP A 138 6.09 3.64 -13.29
CA ASP A 138 7.29 4.40 -13.00
C ASP A 138 8.09 3.72 -11.89
N LYS A 139 9.34 3.37 -12.19
CA LYS A 139 10.24 2.74 -11.21
C LYS A 139 10.73 3.70 -10.13
N TYR A 140 10.67 5.01 -10.36
CA TYR A 140 11.10 6.00 -9.37
C TYR A 140 10.20 6.05 -8.12
N VAL A 141 8.98 5.54 -8.21
CA VAL A 141 8.09 5.43 -7.04
C VAL A 141 8.48 4.29 -6.10
N ILE A 142 9.31 3.33 -6.54
CA ILE A 142 9.72 2.19 -5.72
C ILE A 142 10.66 2.66 -4.61
N SER A 143 10.24 2.44 -3.36
CA SER A 143 11.04 2.76 -2.17
C SER A 143 11.79 1.55 -1.62
N ALA A 144 11.19 0.36 -1.73
CA ALA A 144 11.85 -0.89 -1.36
C ALA A 144 11.31 -2.08 -2.17
N THR A 145 12.16 -3.11 -2.28
CA THR A 145 11.81 -4.41 -2.86
C THR A 145 12.14 -5.54 -1.89
N THR A 146 11.57 -6.71 -2.11
CA THR A 146 11.94 -7.95 -1.43
C THR A 146 12.22 -9.04 -2.46
N ASP A 147 13.16 -9.91 -2.19
CA ASP A 147 13.50 -11.01 -3.08
C ASP A 147 12.58 -12.21 -2.81
N TYR A 148 11.62 -12.41 -3.70
CA TYR A 148 10.72 -13.56 -3.68
C TYR A 148 10.29 -13.91 -5.10
N SER A 149 10.79 -14.99 -5.67
CA SER A 149 10.61 -15.33 -7.10
C SER A 149 11.16 -14.31 -8.10
N SER A 150 11.08 -13.06 -7.79
CA SER A 150 11.61 -11.88 -8.48
C SER A 150 11.81 -10.75 -7.45
N ASN A 151 12.30 -9.60 -7.88
CA ASN A 151 12.30 -8.40 -7.03
C ASN A 151 10.88 -7.84 -6.94
N VAL A 152 10.12 -8.30 -5.94
CA VAL A 152 8.76 -7.85 -5.68
C VAL A 152 8.79 -6.47 -5.03
N VAL A 153 7.99 -5.53 -5.52
CA VAL A 153 7.85 -4.20 -4.90
C VAL A 153 7.16 -4.35 -3.55
N CYS A 154 7.86 -4.02 -2.49
CA CYS A 154 7.34 -4.11 -1.13
C CYS A 154 7.09 -2.76 -0.46
N ALA A 155 7.54 -1.66 -1.06
CA ALA A 155 7.13 -0.31 -0.69
C ALA A 155 7.20 0.63 -1.88
N ALA A 156 6.26 1.57 -1.93
CA ALA A 156 6.20 2.62 -2.94
C ALA A 156 5.88 3.97 -2.30
N GLU A 157 6.38 5.04 -2.90
CA GLU A 157 6.22 6.41 -2.43
C GLU A 157 6.09 7.37 -3.60
N GLN A 158 5.07 8.21 -3.56
CA GLN A 158 4.88 9.33 -4.47
C GLN A 158 4.40 10.54 -3.69
N GLU A 159 5.25 11.57 -3.55
CA GLU A 159 5.02 12.80 -2.79
C GLU A 159 4.65 12.54 -1.32
N ASN A 160 3.37 12.63 -0.98
CA ASN A 160 2.80 12.43 0.36
C ASN A 160 2.07 11.08 0.52
N ILE A 161 2.03 10.27 -0.53
CA ILE A 161 1.39 8.97 -0.56
C ILE A 161 2.46 7.89 -0.42
N PHE A 162 2.33 7.07 0.62
CA PHE A 162 3.26 6.00 0.97
C PHE A 162 2.51 4.68 1.02
N GLY A 163 3.17 3.60 0.67
CA GLY A 163 2.55 2.29 0.80
C GLY A 163 3.56 1.19 1.09
N THR A 164 3.15 0.20 1.89
CA THR A 164 3.91 -1.00 2.18
C THR A 164 3.09 -2.24 1.85
N GLN A 165 3.73 -3.25 1.25
CA GLN A 165 3.11 -4.56 1.02
C GLN A 165 3.22 -5.44 2.27
N PHE A 166 4.24 -5.23 3.06
CA PHE A 166 4.41 -5.87 4.36
C PHE A 166 3.56 -5.20 5.43
N HIS A 167 3.36 -5.91 6.52
CA HIS A 167 2.69 -5.46 7.73
C HIS A 167 3.72 -4.87 8.69
N PRO A 168 3.71 -3.56 8.97
CA PRO A 168 4.70 -2.91 9.84
C PRO A 168 4.37 -3.02 11.33
N GLU A 169 3.15 -3.46 11.70
CA GLU A 169 2.66 -3.65 13.07
C GLU A 169 3.17 -4.92 13.76
#